data_1bf5cb2d8fc9e6b7a7edd562400f7033
#
_entry.id   1bf5cb2d8fc9e6b7a7edd562400f7033
#
_cell.length_a   1.000
_cell.length_b   1.000
_cell.length_c   1.000
_cell.angle_alpha   90.00
_cell.angle_beta   90.00
_cell.angle_gamma   90.00
#
_symmetry.space_group_name_H-M   'P 1'
#
loop_
_entity.id
_entity.type
_entity.pdbx_description
1 polymer ?
#
loop_
_entity_poly.entity_id
_entity_poly.type
_entity_poly.pdbx_seq_one_letter_code
_entity_poly.pdbx_strand_id
1 'polypeptide(L)'
;MLRTHLAGSLRSEHVDRTVTLTGWVARRRDHGGVIFIDLRDASGVAQVVFRAGDVAEKAHRLRAEYVVKVTGTVEQRPDGNQNYEIPTGAVEVDSSDIEVLSE
;
A
#
# COMPACT_ATOMS: atom_id res chain seq x y z
N MET A 1 -10.06 13.13 -9.88
CA MET A 1 -8.64 12.89 -9.53
C MET A 1 -8.46 11.46 -9.08
N LEU A 2 -7.45 10.77 -9.59
CA LEU A 2 -7.26 9.35 -9.27
C LEU A 2 -6.67 9.13 -7.87
N ARG A 3 -5.86 10.05 -7.38
CA ARG A 3 -5.19 9.87 -6.09
C ARG A 3 -5.38 11.07 -5.20
N THR A 4 -5.29 10.84 -3.88
CA THR A 4 -5.33 11.92 -2.89
C THR A 4 -3.93 12.29 -2.41
N HIS A 5 -2.99 11.32 -2.45
CA HIS A 5 -1.63 11.48 -1.93
C HIS A 5 -0.65 10.78 -2.85
N LEU A 6 0.61 11.19 -2.82
CA LEU A 6 1.70 10.45 -3.44
C LEU A 6 2.17 9.35 -2.49
N ALA A 7 2.51 8.19 -3.04
CA ALA A 7 2.90 7.05 -2.21
C ALA A 7 4.08 7.39 -1.29
N GLY A 8 5.07 8.09 -1.79
CA GLY A 8 6.27 8.45 -1.02
C GLY A 8 6.06 9.58 -0.02
N SER A 9 4.87 10.18 0.04
CA SER A 9 4.60 11.30 0.93
C SER A 9 4.04 10.92 2.29
N LEU A 10 3.67 9.65 2.48
CA LEU A 10 2.99 9.22 3.70
C LEU A 10 3.91 9.26 4.92
N ARG A 11 3.40 9.82 6.00
CA ARG A 11 4.13 9.98 7.26
C ARG A 11 3.17 9.72 8.43
N SER A 12 3.71 9.66 9.64
CA SER A 12 2.90 9.44 10.85
C SER A 12 1.78 10.47 11.02
N GLU A 13 1.93 11.66 10.50
CA GLU A 13 0.87 12.69 10.56
C GLU A 13 -0.37 12.31 9.75
N HIS A 14 -0.26 11.35 8.84
CA HIS A 14 -1.38 10.88 8.02
C HIS A 14 -2.16 9.74 8.66
N VAL A 15 -1.73 9.22 9.81
CA VAL A 15 -2.41 8.12 10.49
C VAL A 15 -3.89 8.46 10.70
N ASP A 16 -4.75 7.46 10.49
CA ASP A 16 -6.20 7.53 10.54
C ASP A 16 -6.86 8.25 9.36
N ARG A 17 -6.09 8.74 8.39
CA ARG A 17 -6.67 9.33 7.19
C ARG A 17 -6.94 8.25 6.14
N THR A 18 -8.04 8.41 5.42
CA THR A 18 -8.32 7.62 4.24
C THR A 18 -7.60 8.23 3.05
N VAL A 19 -6.85 7.43 2.34
CA VAL A 19 -6.06 7.89 1.19
C VAL A 19 -6.33 7.03 -0.04
N THR A 20 -6.11 7.61 -1.20
CA THR A 20 -6.10 6.88 -2.47
C THR A 20 -4.74 7.12 -3.11
N LEU A 21 -4.07 6.02 -3.43
CA LEU A 21 -2.73 6.02 -4.03
C LEU A 21 -2.78 5.36 -5.39
N THR A 22 -1.95 5.83 -6.32
CA THR A 22 -1.74 5.16 -7.60
C THR A 22 -0.26 4.90 -7.77
N GLY A 23 0.08 3.78 -8.42
CA GLY A 23 1.48 3.43 -8.66
C GLY A 23 1.57 2.02 -9.19
N TRP A 24 2.75 1.45 -9.15
CA TRP A 24 2.96 0.08 -9.60
C TRP A 24 3.42 -0.82 -8.46
N VAL A 25 3.13 -2.11 -8.60
CA VAL A 25 3.54 -3.13 -7.62
C VAL A 25 5.03 -3.39 -7.82
N ALA A 26 5.85 -2.90 -6.91
CA ALA A 26 7.29 -3.15 -6.95
C ALA A 26 7.62 -4.53 -6.36
N ARG A 27 6.87 -4.97 -5.36
CA ARG A 27 7.07 -6.25 -4.71
C ARG A 27 5.79 -6.69 -4.01
N ARG A 28 5.51 -8.01 -4.02
CA ARG A 28 4.43 -8.60 -3.24
C ARG A 28 4.99 -9.67 -2.31
N ARG A 29 4.50 -9.67 -1.06
CA ARG A 29 4.88 -10.67 -0.05
C ARG A 29 3.61 -11.21 0.58
N ASP A 30 3.56 -12.52 0.79
CA ASP A 30 2.43 -13.20 1.42
C ASP A 30 2.88 -13.74 2.76
N HIS A 31 2.14 -13.41 3.83
CA HIS A 31 2.45 -13.86 5.18
C HIS A 31 1.17 -14.35 5.87
N GLY A 32 0.96 -15.67 5.89
CA GLY A 32 -0.16 -16.26 6.62
C GLY A 32 -1.54 -15.76 6.17
N GLY A 33 -1.71 -15.56 4.87
CA GLY A 33 -2.97 -15.07 4.30
C GLY A 33 -3.10 -13.57 4.24
N VAL A 34 -2.17 -12.83 4.83
CA VAL A 34 -2.09 -11.37 4.70
C VAL A 34 -1.12 -11.05 3.58
N ILE A 35 -1.54 -10.17 2.68
CA ILE A 35 -0.71 -9.79 1.54
C ILE A 35 -0.19 -8.38 1.74
N PHE A 36 1.11 -8.21 1.52
CA PHE A 36 1.79 -6.92 1.55
C PHE A 36 2.27 -6.59 0.16
N ILE A 37 2.09 -5.36 -0.28
CA ILE A 37 2.75 -4.88 -1.48
C ILE A 37 3.55 -3.62 -1.17
N ASP A 38 4.66 -3.47 -1.89
CA ASP A 38 5.38 -2.21 -1.95
C ASP A 38 4.86 -1.49 -3.17
N LEU A 39 4.07 -0.45 -2.95
CA LEU A 39 3.49 0.38 -4.00
C LEU A 39 4.43 1.55 -4.26
N ARG A 40 4.91 1.63 -5.48
CA ARG A 40 5.88 2.67 -5.86
C ARG A 40 5.27 3.63 -6.86
N ASP A 41 5.60 4.90 -6.69
CA ASP A 41 5.36 5.91 -7.70
C ASP A 41 6.63 6.78 -7.84
N ALA A 42 6.54 7.89 -8.56
CA ALA A 42 7.72 8.73 -8.78
C ALA A 42 8.26 9.37 -7.49
N SER A 43 7.45 9.46 -6.45
CA SER A 43 7.84 10.09 -5.18
C SER A 43 8.52 9.12 -4.21
N GLY A 44 8.34 7.81 -4.40
CA GLY A 44 8.89 6.80 -3.48
C GLY A 44 7.97 5.60 -3.34
N VAL A 45 8.00 4.96 -2.19
CA VAL A 45 7.30 3.70 -1.95
C VAL A 45 6.46 3.77 -0.68
N ALA A 46 5.30 3.09 -0.69
CA ALA A 46 4.46 2.90 0.48
C ALA A 46 4.13 1.42 0.62
N GLN A 47 4.10 0.91 1.86
CA GLN A 47 3.64 -0.44 2.13
C GLN A 47 2.13 -0.45 2.23
N VAL A 48 1.50 -1.37 1.51
CA VAL A 48 0.05 -1.56 1.52
C VAL A 48 -0.25 -2.97 1.99
N VAL A 49 -1.23 -3.10 2.90
CA VAL A 49 -1.59 -4.37 3.53
C VAL A 49 -3.01 -4.75 3.13
N PHE A 50 -3.20 -6.01 2.75
CA PHE A 50 -4.50 -6.59 2.40
C PHE A 50 -4.78 -7.73 3.37
N ARG A 51 -5.67 -7.48 4.35
CA ARG A 51 -5.78 -8.41 5.49
C ARG A 51 -6.74 -9.56 5.25
N ALA A 52 -7.89 -9.32 4.62
CA ALA A 52 -8.90 -10.38 4.48
C ALA A 52 -9.97 -10.00 3.48
N GLY A 53 -10.79 -11.00 3.10
CA GLY A 53 -11.98 -10.80 2.28
C GLY A 53 -11.66 -10.52 0.81
N ASP A 54 -12.58 -9.81 0.15
CA ASP A 54 -12.48 -9.56 -1.28
C ASP A 54 -11.21 -8.81 -1.67
N VAL A 55 -10.76 -7.88 -0.82
CA VAL A 55 -9.57 -7.11 -1.11
C VAL A 55 -8.32 -8.00 -1.13
N ALA A 56 -8.23 -8.97 -0.22
CA ALA A 56 -7.12 -9.91 -0.20
C ALA A 56 -7.15 -10.82 -1.41
N GLU A 57 -8.34 -11.27 -1.83
CA GLU A 57 -8.48 -12.09 -3.03
C GLU A 57 -8.02 -11.34 -4.28
N LYS A 58 -8.39 -10.07 -4.40
CA LYS A 58 -7.92 -9.24 -5.51
C LYS A 58 -6.39 -9.10 -5.47
N ALA A 59 -5.83 -8.93 -4.28
CA ALA A 59 -4.39 -8.78 -4.11
C ALA A 59 -3.62 -10.03 -4.51
N HIS A 60 -4.20 -11.22 -4.33
CA HIS A 60 -3.57 -12.47 -4.77
C HIS A 60 -3.30 -12.52 -6.27
N ARG A 61 -4.03 -11.73 -7.06
CA ARG A 61 -3.88 -11.71 -8.52
C ARG A 61 -2.84 -10.71 -8.99
N LEU A 62 -2.31 -9.90 -8.08
CA LEU A 62 -1.35 -8.86 -8.45
C LEU A 62 -0.01 -9.47 -8.84
N ARG A 63 0.62 -8.86 -9.83
CA ARG A 63 1.96 -9.22 -10.26
C ARG A 63 2.84 -7.99 -10.23
N ALA A 64 4.15 -8.21 -10.16
CA ALA A 64 5.10 -7.11 -10.21
C ALA A 64 4.84 -6.24 -11.45
N GLU A 65 4.95 -4.95 -11.25
CA GLU A 65 4.80 -3.91 -12.28
C GLU A 65 3.37 -3.66 -12.76
N TYR A 66 2.36 -4.37 -12.24
CA TYR A 66 0.97 -3.96 -12.46
C TYR A 66 0.78 -2.55 -11.91
N VAL A 67 0.06 -1.71 -12.65
CA VAL A 67 -0.31 -0.38 -12.19
C VAL A 67 -1.68 -0.47 -11.51
N VAL A 68 -1.76 0.04 -10.30
CA VAL A 68 -2.95 -0.12 -9.46
C VAL A 68 -3.35 1.20 -8.79
N LYS A 69 -4.63 1.26 -8.42
CA LYS A 69 -5.18 2.29 -7.55
C LYS A 69 -5.61 1.62 -6.25
N VAL A 70 -5.10 2.11 -5.13
CA VAL A 70 -5.37 1.55 -3.80
C VAL A 70 -6.05 2.60 -2.95
N THR A 71 -7.12 2.21 -2.28
CA THR A 71 -7.80 3.04 -1.30
C THR A 71 -7.70 2.36 0.07
N GLY A 72 -7.39 3.12 1.10
CA GLY A 72 -7.28 2.56 2.42
C GLY A 72 -7.01 3.62 3.49
N THR A 73 -6.79 3.14 4.70
CA THR A 73 -6.53 3.98 5.87
C THR A 73 -5.07 3.85 6.28
N VAL A 74 -4.41 4.99 6.48
CA VAL A 74 -3.02 5.01 6.95
C VAL A 74 -3.00 4.62 8.42
N GLU A 75 -2.11 3.72 8.80
CA GLU A 75 -1.92 3.31 10.18
C GLU A 75 -0.44 3.15 10.49
N GLN A 76 -0.09 3.19 11.79
CA GLN A 76 1.27 2.92 12.22
C GLN A 76 1.60 1.45 11.96
N ARG A 77 2.81 1.16 11.49
CA ARG A 77 3.26 -0.22 11.44
C ARG A 77 3.36 -0.76 12.86
N PRO A 78 3.04 -2.05 13.09
CA PRO A 78 3.24 -2.66 14.40
C PRO A 78 4.67 -2.51 14.88
N ASP A 79 4.86 -2.47 16.19
CA ASP A 79 6.19 -2.36 16.79
C ASP A 79 7.11 -3.46 16.26
N GLY A 80 8.31 -3.05 15.87
CA GLY A 80 9.28 -3.96 15.29
C GLY A 80 9.19 -4.09 13.77
N ASN A 81 8.15 -3.57 13.14
CA ASN A 81 7.97 -3.66 11.70
C ASN A 81 8.30 -2.35 10.96
N GLN A 82 8.66 -1.32 11.70
CA GLN A 82 9.07 -0.06 11.08
C GLN A 82 10.36 -0.24 10.28
N ASN A 83 10.45 0.49 9.17
CA ASN A 83 11.65 0.49 8.34
C ASN A 83 12.09 1.93 8.11
N TYR A 84 13.01 2.39 8.95
CA TYR A 84 13.47 3.78 8.91
C TYR A 84 14.48 4.05 7.79
N GLU A 85 14.79 3.05 6.97
CA GLU A 85 15.59 3.25 5.78
C GLU A 85 14.81 3.94 4.66
N ILE A 86 13.47 3.94 4.75
CA ILE A 86 12.62 4.64 3.81
C ILE A 86 11.78 5.70 4.53
N PRO A 87 11.46 6.83 3.87
CA PRO A 87 10.73 7.92 4.53
C PRO A 87 9.34 7.53 5.03
N THR A 88 8.66 6.59 4.38
CA THR A 88 7.32 6.14 4.76
C THR A 88 7.34 4.98 5.75
N GLY A 89 8.52 4.59 6.22
CA GLY A 89 8.71 3.32 6.93
C GLY A 89 8.04 3.20 8.30
N ALA A 90 7.50 4.28 8.85
CA ALA A 90 6.77 4.23 10.11
C ALA A 90 5.31 3.84 9.93
N VAL A 91 4.77 3.91 8.72
CA VAL A 91 3.34 3.73 8.44
C VAL A 91 3.11 2.70 7.35
N GLU A 92 1.87 2.26 7.25
CA GLU A 92 1.38 1.41 6.18
C GLU A 92 -0.05 1.79 5.85
N VAL A 93 -0.56 1.34 4.71
CA VAL A 93 -1.95 1.57 4.31
C VAL A 93 -2.72 0.26 4.45
N ASP A 94 -3.75 0.27 5.30
CA ASP A 94 -4.66 -0.86 5.41
C ASP A 94 -5.70 -0.73 4.30
N SER A 95 -5.55 -1.51 3.24
CA SER A 95 -6.35 -1.36 2.03
C SER A 95 -7.78 -1.82 2.23
N SER A 96 -8.72 -0.98 1.81
CA SER A 96 -10.14 -1.33 1.76
C SER A 96 -10.59 -1.62 0.33
N ASP A 97 -9.82 -1.20 -0.68
CA ASP A 97 -10.15 -1.49 -2.07
C ASP A 97 -8.90 -1.37 -2.95
N ILE A 98 -8.92 -2.09 -4.06
CA ILE A 98 -7.85 -2.03 -5.04
C ILE A 98 -8.43 -2.23 -6.44
N GLU A 99 -7.90 -1.47 -7.40
CA GLU A 99 -8.29 -1.57 -8.81
C GLU A 99 -7.02 -1.66 -9.66
N VAL A 100 -6.98 -2.65 -10.56
CA VAL A 100 -5.87 -2.77 -11.53
C VAL A 100 -6.15 -1.82 -12.68
N LEU A 101 -5.24 -0.88 -12.90
CA LEU A 101 -5.34 0.11 -13.97
C LEU A 101 -4.63 -0.35 -15.24
N SER A 102 -3.56 -1.13 -15.09
CA SER A 102 -2.79 -1.66 -16.22
C SER A 102 -2.01 -2.89 -15.78
N GLU A 103 -2.05 -3.92 -16.59
CA GLU A 103 -1.28 -5.14 -16.40
C GLU A 103 0.08 -5.13 -17.19
#